data_3ce0fe69288bed365197ede6d68a8514
#
_entry.id   3ce0fe69288bed365197ede6d68a8514
#
_cell.length_a   1.000
_cell.length_b   1.000
_cell.length_c   1.000
_cell.angle_alpha   90.00
_cell.angle_beta   90.00
_cell.angle_gamma   90.00
#
_symmetry.space_group_name_H-M   'P 1'
#
loop_
_entity.id
_entity.type
_entity.pdbx_description
1 polymer ?
#
loop_
_entity_poly.entity_id
_entity_poly.type
_entity_poly.pdbx_seq_one_letter_code
_entity_poly.pdbx_strand_id
1 'polypeptide(L)'
;MGRYNFEKAPCRVGHHTYKWKEAEKDKEVLPAWIADMDFEVLPEIQQTVHDYANQLVYGYTYASEELINAVLDWERDEHDYTFDREALVFIEGVVPAISTAIQAFTKEGDAVLINTP
;
A
#
# COMPACT_ATOMS: atom_id res chain seq x y z
N MET A 1 -15.28 19.48 15.14
CA MET A 1 -15.35 18.38 14.16
C MET A 1 -13.97 18.22 13.56
N GLY A 2 -13.42 17.01 13.53
CA GLY A 2 -12.12 16.76 12.92
C GLY A 2 -12.14 17.06 11.43
N ARG A 3 -10.98 17.38 10.87
CA ARG A 3 -10.77 17.66 9.44
C ARG A 3 -11.17 16.47 8.55
N TYR A 4 -11.12 15.26 9.10
CA TYR A 4 -11.40 14.00 8.41
C TYR A 4 -12.53 13.24 9.07
N ASN A 5 -13.31 12.51 8.27
CA ASN A 5 -14.44 11.70 8.75
C ASN A 5 -14.12 10.21 8.59
N PHE A 6 -13.82 9.54 9.69
CA PHE A 6 -13.55 8.11 9.73
C PHE A 6 -14.77 7.26 10.16
N GLU A 7 -15.94 7.89 10.35
CA GLU A 7 -17.18 7.20 10.69
C GLU A 7 -17.98 6.78 9.47
N LYS A 8 -17.70 7.41 8.32
CA LYS A 8 -18.39 7.15 7.08
C LYS A 8 -17.53 6.28 6.15
N ALA A 9 -18.02 5.08 5.88
CA ALA A 9 -17.45 4.21 4.86
C ALA A 9 -18.29 4.32 3.57
N PRO A 10 -17.70 4.71 2.43
CA PRO A 10 -18.39 4.69 1.15
C PRO A 10 -18.71 3.25 0.74
N CYS A 11 -19.85 3.06 0.05
CA CYS A 11 -20.20 1.75 -0.47
C CYS A 11 -19.23 1.34 -1.58
N ARG A 12 -18.62 0.17 -1.43
CA ARG A 12 -17.65 -0.39 -2.39
C ARG A 12 -18.20 -1.54 -3.23
N VAL A 13 -19.45 -1.94 -2.96
CA VAL A 13 -20.15 -2.98 -3.74
C VAL A 13 -20.39 -2.47 -5.17
N GLY A 14 -20.07 -3.29 -6.17
CA GLY A 14 -20.18 -2.93 -7.57
C GLY A 14 -18.99 -2.14 -8.16
N HIS A 15 -17.96 -1.85 -7.35
CA HIS A 15 -16.75 -1.17 -7.78
C HIS A 15 -15.61 -2.10 -8.19
N HIS A 16 -15.88 -3.40 -8.33
CA HIS A 16 -14.92 -4.44 -8.70
C HIS A 16 -13.71 -4.53 -7.76
N THR A 17 -13.88 -4.16 -6.50
CA THR A 17 -12.83 -4.24 -5.49
C THR A 17 -12.67 -5.68 -5.01
N TYR A 18 -11.44 -6.17 -4.96
CA TYR A 18 -11.17 -7.57 -4.64
C TYR A 18 -11.66 -7.98 -3.24
N LYS A 19 -11.49 -7.09 -2.26
CA LYS A 19 -11.99 -7.28 -0.89
C LYS A 19 -13.49 -7.58 -0.83
N TRP A 20 -14.29 -6.87 -1.63
CA TRP A 20 -15.75 -6.93 -1.59
C TRP A 20 -16.37 -7.95 -2.57
N LYS A 21 -15.56 -8.67 -3.33
CA LYS A 21 -16.00 -9.61 -4.37
C LYS A 21 -17.00 -10.66 -3.86
N GLU A 22 -16.80 -11.23 -2.69
CA GLU A 22 -17.71 -12.23 -2.14
C GLU A 22 -18.96 -11.60 -1.54
N ALA A 23 -18.85 -10.41 -0.94
CA ALA A 23 -20.01 -9.64 -0.44
C ALA A 23 -20.92 -9.13 -1.58
N GLU A 24 -20.43 -9.05 -2.82
CA GLU A 24 -21.28 -8.79 -4.00
C GLU A 24 -22.22 -9.95 -4.31
N LYS A 25 -21.83 -11.17 -3.96
CA LYS A 25 -22.64 -12.40 -4.18
C LYS A 25 -23.54 -12.71 -2.99
N ASP A 26 -23.04 -12.49 -1.79
CA ASP A 26 -23.74 -12.77 -0.54
C ASP A 26 -23.63 -11.56 0.41
N LYS A 27 -24.76 -10.91 0.65
CA LYS A 27 -24.84 -9.68 1.46
C LYS A 27 -24.61 -9.93 2.95
N GLU A 28 -24.63 -11.16 3.40
CA GLU A 28 -24.34 -11.53 4.79
C GLU A 28 -22.83 -11.65 5.07
N VAL A 29 -22.02 -11.67 4.00
CA VAL A 29 -20.56 -11.72 4.11
C VAL A 29 -19.99 -10.34 4.45
N LEU A 30 -19.31 -10.25 5.59
CA LEU A 30 -18.52 -9.08 5.98
C LEU A 30 -17.04 -9.31 5.61
N PRO A 31 -16.49 -8.57 4.63
CA PRO A 31 -15.10 -8.77 4.23
C PRO A 31 -14.13 -8.14 5.25
N ALA A 32 -13.35 -8.97 5.94
CA ALA A 32 -12.37 -8.56 6.94
C ALA A 32 -10.96 -9.17 6.72
N TRP A 33 -10.68 -9.65 5.51
CA TRP A 33 -9.48 -10.44 5.20
C TRP A 33 -8.36 -9.67 4.49
N ILE A 34 -8.67 -8.54 3.87
CA ILE A 34 -7.69 -7.62 3.28
C ILE A 34 -7.63 -6.33 4.10
N ALA A 35 -6.43 -5.87 4.37
CA ALA A 35 -6.17 -4.69 5.19
C ALA A 35 -6.35 -3.35 4.46
N ASP A 36 -6.95 -3.32 3.26
CA ASP A 36 -7.34 -2.07 2.64
C ASP A 36 -8.48 -1.42 3.44
N MET A 37 -8.31 -0.16 3.80
CA MET A 37 -9.27 0.57 4.62
C MET A 37 -10.53 0.91 3.81
N ASP A 38 -11.69 0.90 4.49
CA ASP A 38 -12.97 1.26 3.89
C ASP A 38 -13.37 2.73 4.15
N PHE A 39 -12.47 3.53 4.72
CA PHE A 39 -12.66 4.97 4.89
C PHE A 39 -12.38 5.74 3.59
N GLU A 40 -12.98 6.93 3.49
CA GLU A 40 -12.65 7.85 2.40
C GLU A 40 -11.16 8.20 2.43
N VAL A 41 -10.53 8.21 1.27
CA VAL A 41 -9.14 8.66 1.14
C VAL A 41 -9.04 10.14 1.52
N LEU A 42 -7.92 10.53 2.09
CA LEU A 42 -7.69 11.93 2.47
C LEU A 42 -7.83 12.85 1.26
N PRO A 43 -8.50 14.02 1.41
CA PRO A 43 -8.68 14.97 0.31
C PRO A 43 -7.38 15.39 -0.37
N GLU A 44 -6.29 15.49 0.38
CA GLU A 44 -4.96 15.83 -0.13
C GLU A 44 -4.41 14.75 -1.06
N ILE A 45 -4.60 13.48 -0.72
CA ILE A 45 -4.20 12.35 -1.57
C ILE A 45 -5.07 12.33 -2.84
N GLN A 46 -6.39 12.52 -2.68
CA GLN A 46 -7.30 12.57 -3.81
C GLN A 46 -6.93 13.70 -4.78
N GLN A 47 -6.61 14.89 -4.25
CA GLN A 47 -6.19 16.02 -5.07
C GLN A 47 -4.91 15.72 -5.83
N THR A 48 -3.90 15.13 -5.18
CA THR A 48 -2.65 14.75 -5.83
C THR A 48 -2.87 13.76 -6.98
N VAL A 49 -3.76 12.78 -6.80
CA VAL A 49 -4.12 11.82 -7.86
C VAL A 49 -4.82 12.53 -9.02
N HIS A 50 -5.74 13.47 -8.75
CA HIS A 50 -6.40 14.27 -9.78
C HIS A 50 -5.39 15.12 -10.56
N ASP A 51 -4.48 15.79 -9.86
CA ASP A 51 -3.45 16.63 -10.49
C ASP A 51 -2.55 15.79 -11.40
N TYR A 52 -2.15 14.61 -10.95
CA TYR A 52 -1.39 13.67 -11.77
C TYR A 52 -2.20 13.16 -12.98
N ALA A 53 -3.47 12.80 -12.77
CA ALA A 53 -4.35 12.33 -13.85
C ALA A 53 -4.61 13.40 -14.92
N ASN A 54 -4.50 14.69 -14.58
CA ASN A 54 -4.63 15.80 -15.52
C ASN A 54 -3.37 16.05 -16.37
N GLN A 55 -2.28 15.31 -16.15
CA GLN A 55 -1.13 15.37 -17.03
C GLN A 55 -1.48 14.80 -18.41
N LEU A 56 -0.98 15.42 -19.46
CA LEU A 56 -1.30 15.02 -20.83
C LEU A 56 -0.49 13.80 -21.31
N VAL A 57 0.60 13.48 -20.60
CA VAL A 57 1.50 12.38 -20.96
C VAL A 57 1.89 11.61 -19.70
N TYR A 58 1.69 10.29 -19.74
CA TYR A 58 2.08 9.37 -18.68
C TYR A 58 3.34 8.62 -19.12
N GLY A 59 4.47 8.99 -18.56
CA GLY A 59 5.77 8.35 -18.85
C GLY A 59 6.22 7.46 -17.69
N TYR A 60 7.41 6.87 -17.86
CA TYR A 60 8.08 6.20 -16.75
C TYR A 60 8.49 7.22 -15.69
N THR A 61 8.22 6.89 -14.43
CA THR A 61 8.57 7.73 -13.28
C THR A 61 9.78 7.16 -12.54
N TYR A 62 10.40 7.98 -11.71
CA TYR A 62 11.44 7.57 -10.78
C TYR A 62 11.09 8.06 -9.37
N ALA A 63 11.71 7.46 -8.35
CA ALA A 63 11.54 7.93 -6.98
C ALA A 63 12.22 9.30 -6.82
N SER A 64 11.44 10.34 -6.56
CA SER A 64 11.97 11.70 -6.34
C SER A 64 12.68 11.80 -4.99
N GLU A 65 13.52 12.82 -4.82
CA GLU A 65 14.17 13.11 -3.53
C GLU A 65 13.14 13.36 -2.41
N GLU A 66 12.02 14.01 -2.73
CA GLU A 66 10.94 14.26 -1.78
C GLU A 66 10.30 12.96 -1.30
N LEU A 67 10.07 11.99 -2.20
CA LEU A 67 9.53 10.68 -1.83
C LEU A 67 10.51 9.91 -0.96
N ILE A 68 11.79 9.87 -1.34
CA ILE A 68 12.83 9.18 -0.56
C ILE A 68 12.91 9.78 0.84
N ASN A 69 13.01 11.11 0.94
CA ASN A 69 13.09 11.79 2.23
C ASN A 69 11.82 11.56 3.07
N ALA A 70 10.63 11.57 2.46
CA ALA A 70 9.39 11.30 3.18
C ALA A 70 9.37 9.88 3.79
N VAL A 71 9.91 8.87 3.10
CA VAL A 71 10.04 7.52 3.64
C VAL A 71 11.04 7.49 4.81
N LEU A 72 12.22 8.08 4.63
CA LEU A 72 13.25 8.12 5.69
C LEU A 72 12.77 8.84 6.94
N ASP A 73 12.10 9.98 6.76
CA ASP A 73 11.53 10.77 7.86
C ASP A 73 10.42 10.00 8.58
N TRP A 74 9.53 9.33 7.85
CA TRP A 74 8.46 8.51 8.42
C TRP A 74 9.01 7.37 9.27
N GLU A 75 9.96 6.61 8.74
CA GLU A 75 10.56 5.49 9.48
C GLU A 75 11.29 5.96 10.74
N ARG A 76 11.99 7.10 10.65
CA ARG A 76 12.64 7.71 11.82
C ARG A 76 11.62 8.17 12.86
N ASP A 77 10.60 8.92 12.45
CA ASP A 77 9.72 9.65 13.36
C ASP A 77 8.62 8.75 13.95
N GLU A 78 8.13 7.76 13.19
CA GLU A 78 7.05 6.89 13.65
C GLU A 78 7.52 5.52 14.15
N HIS A 79 8.70 5.07 13.72
CA HIS A 79 9.21 3.73 14.05
C HIS A 79 10.55 3.73 14.78
N ASP A 80 11.13 4.91 15.05
CA ASP A 80 12.48 5.06 15.66
C ASP A 80 13.53 4.22 14.89
N TYR A 81 13.38 4.17 13.56
CA TYR A 81 14.22 3.38 12.67
C TYR A 81 14.94 4.26 11.65
N THR A 82 16.26 4.17 11.64
CA THR A 82 17.10 4.91 10.69
C THR A 82 17.92 3.95 9.86
N PHE A 83 18.04 4.23 8.57
CA PHE A 83 18.87 3.46 7.63
C PHE A 83 19.40 4.38 6.53
N ASP A 84 20.44 3.93 5.84
CA ASP A 84 21.03 4.67 4.73
C ASP A 84 20.07 4.66 3.53
N ARG A 85 19.97 5.79 2.84
CA ARG A 85 19.10 5.92 1.67
C ARG A 85 19.39 4.88 0.57
N GLU A 86 20.65 4.45 0.45
CA GLU A 86 21.10 3.44 -0.49
C GLU A 86 20.54 2.04 -0.18
N ALA A 87 20.06 1.83 1.06
CA ALA A 87 19.37 0.62 1.45
C ALA A 87 17.88 0.59 1.06
N LEU A 88 17.33 1.75 0.61
CA LEU A 88 15.95 1.84 0.17
C LEU A 88 15.80 1.34 -1.27
N VAL A 89 15.02 0.29 -1.44
CA VAL A 89 14.71 -0.30 -2.75
C VAL A 89 13.20 -0.29 -2.96
N PHE A 90 12.74 0.38 -4.02
CA PHE A 90 11.34 0.37 -4.40
C PHE A 90 11.02 -0.87 -5.23
N ILE A 91 9.97 -1.59 -4.84
CA ILE A 91 9.49 -2.80 -5.51
C ILE A 91 7.98 -2.69 -5.74
N GLU A 92 7.47 -3.34 -6.77
CA GLU A 92 6.07 -3.24 -7.24
C GLU A 92 5.03 -3.91 -6.30
N GLY A 93 5.39 -4.17 -5.06
CA GLY A 93 4.49 -4.71 -4.04
C GLY A 93 5.16 -5.74 -3.13
N VAL A 94 4.50 -6.06 -2.01
CA VAL A 94 5.05 -6.92 -0.96
C VAL A 94 5.27 -8.36 -1.45
N VAL A 95 4.35 -8.94 -2.21
CA VAL A 95 4.48 -10.32 -2.71
C VAL A 95 5.65 -10.48 -3.67
N PRO A 96 5.85 -9.61 -4.69
CA PRO A 96 7.07 -9.59 -5.48
C PRO A 96 8.33 -9.36 -4.63
N ALA A 97 8.27 -8.48 -3.63
CA ALA A 97 9.40 -8.24 -2.72
C ALA A 97 9.84 -9.49 -1.97
N ILE A 98 8.88 -10.23 -1.38
CA ILE A 98 9.14 -11.50 -0.69
C ILE A 98 9.78 -12.52 -1.65
N SER A 99 9.20 -12.69 -2.83
CA SER A 99 9.72 -13.61 -3.83
C SER A 99 11.16 -13.25 -4.25
N THR A 100 11.42 -11.98 -4.50
CA THR A 100 12.76 -11.49 -4.86
C THR A 100 13.75 -11.69 -3.71
N ALA A 101 13.35 -11.40 -2.48
CA ALA A 101 14.20 -11.60 -1.30
C ALA A 101 14.56 -13.09 -1.10
N ILE A 102 13.59 -14.00 -1.23
CA ILE A 102 13.85 -15.43 -1.16
C ILE A 102 14.87 -15.84 -2.23
N GLN A 103 14.68 -15.42 -3.47
CA GLN A 103 15.61 -15.74 -4.55
C GLN A 103 17.02 -15.17 -4.34
N ALA A 104 17.11 -13.97 -3.75
CA ALA A 104 18.38 -13.29 -3.53
C ALA A 104 19.18 -13.86 -2.35
N PHE A 105 18.50 -14.28 -1.28
CA PHE A 105 19.15 -14.62 -0.01
C PHE A 105 19.11 -16.11 0.34
N THR A 106 18.44 -16.95 -0.45
CA THR A 106 18.36 -18.39 -0.21
C THR A 106 18.82 -19.19 -1.42
N LYS A 107 19.13 -20.45 -1.18
CA LYS A 107 19.46 -21.47 -2.19
C LYS A 107 18.63 -22.72 -1.96
N GLU A 108 18.67 -23.66 -2.91
CA GLU A 108 17.96 -24.94 -2.81
C GLU A 108 18.32 -25.67 -1.51
N GLY A 109 17.29 -26.07 -0.76
CA GLY A 109 17.39 -26.74 0.54
C GLY A 109 17.34 -25.80 1.75
N ASP A 110 17.41 -24.49 1.58
CA ASP A 110 17.23 -23.53 2.67
C ASP A 110 15.76 -23.46 3.12
N ALA A 111 15.54 -23.14 4.39
CA ALA A 111 14.20 -23.03 4.98
C ALA A 111 13.78 -21.55 5.12
N VAL A 112 12.49 -21.30 4.91
CA VAL A 112 11.87 -20.00 5.16
C VAL A 112 10.93 -20.13 6.35
N LEU A 113 11.14 -19.30 7.39
CA LEU A 113 10.28 -19.24 8.56
C LEU A 113 9.07 -18.33 8.27
N ILE A 114 7.88 -18.85 8.54
CA ILE A 114 6.63 -18.10 8.44
C ILE A 114 5.85 -18.19 9.75
N ASN A 115 5.06 -17.17 10.05
CA ASN A 115 4.06 -17.22 11.10
C ASN A 115 2.81 -17.94 10.57
N THR A 116 2.27 -18.83 11.36
CA THR A 116 0.98 -19.48 11.09
C THR A 116 0.01 -19.14 12.21
N PRO A 117 -1.30 -18.97 11.89
CA PRO A 117 -2.30 -18.77 12.92
C PRO A 117 -2.43 -19.98 13.82
#